data_2ce40f90a304ba299d7133d2f2ca80b1
#
_entry.id   2ce40f90a304ba299d7133d2f2ca80b1
#
_cell.length_a   1.000
_cell.length_b   1.000
_cell.length_c   1.000
_cell.angle_alpha   90.00
_cell.angle_beta   90.00
_cell.angle_gamma   90.00
#
_symmetry.space_group_name_H-M   'P 1'
#
loop_
_entity.id
_entity.type
_entity.pdbx_description
1 polymer ?
#
loop_
_entity_poly.entity_id
_entity_poly.type
_entity_poly.pdbx_seq_one_letter_code
_entity_poly.pdbx_strand_id
1 'polypeptide(L)'
;MCMLLTTMLILPSCEKDLLPEGEKQEDNKENVSDNGNGSTGNTDNSTGGDTGSSDGTQDNPSDDSYMTVGMFLDAAEEEDLGVAGYIVGTAYKNIKNADFEAPFEYSTALLLADDRNETSLDRVITIELKSGSKMRNELDLTVHPELQYRRLAVRGKKVKYLYTWGIKGASSYSLLE
;
A
#
# COMPACT_ATOMS: atom_id res chain seq x y z
N MET A 1 21.61 -22.72 -55.17
CA MET A 1 20.75 -23.83 -54.77
C MET A 1 20.01 -23.39 -53.51
N CYS A 2 18.79 -22.91 -53.72
CA CYS A 2 17.92 -22.30 -52.73
C CYS A 2 17.11 -23.43 -52.06
N MET A 3 17.12 -23.48 -50.74
CA MET A 3 16.23 -24.37 -49.99
C MET A 3 15.42 -23.51 -49.02
N LEU A 4 14.21 -23.22 -49.45
CA LEU A 4 13.14 -22.57 -48.65
C LEU A 4 12.55 -23.64 -47.74
N LEU A 5 12.68 -23.44 -46.40
CA LEU A 5 11.92 -24.18 -45.40
C LEU A 5 10.80 -23.27 -44.87
N THR A 6 9.61 -23.56 -45.36
CA THR A 6 8.34 -23.01 -44.86
C THR A 6 7.92 -23.79 -43.63
N THR A 7 7.99 -23.18 -42.44
CA THR A 7 7.39 -23.71 -41.22
C THR A 7 5.99 -23.16 -41.03
N MET A 8 5.03 -24.06 -41.09
CA MET A 8 3.59 -23.84 -40.93
C MET A 8 3.26 -23.67 -39.46
N LEU A 9 2.74 -22.48 -39.07
CA LEU A 9 2.19 -22.24 -37.76
C LEU A 9 0.81 -22.87 -37.64
N ILE A 10 0.68 -23.80 -36.69
CA ILE A 10 -0.60 -24.34 -36.28
C ILE A 10 -1.05 -23.55 -35.04
N LEU A 11 -2.15 -22.81 -35.17
CA LEU A 11 -2.83 -22.14 -34.07
C LEU A 11 -3.83 -23.14 -33.44
N PRO A 12 -3.82 -23.34 -32.12
CA PRO A 12 -4.93 -24.03 -31.47
C PRO A 12 -6.10 -23.04 -31.25
N SER A 13 -7.24 -23.46 -31.77
CA SER A 13 -8.55 -22.85 -31.62
C SER A 13 -9.01 -22.94 -30.18
N CYS A 14 -9.43 -21.82 -29.60
CA CYS A 14 -10.10 -21.75 -28.30
C CYS A 14 -11.54 -22.27 -28.45
N GLU A 15 -11.82 -23.36 -27.79
CA GLU A 15 -13.16 -23.88 -27.59
C GLU A 15 -13.77 -23.23 -26.36
N LYS A 16 -14.95 -22.69 -26.58
CA LYS A 16 -15.78 -21.95 -25.67
C LYS A 16 -16.70 -22.95 -24.97
N ASP A 17 -16.46 -23.23 -23.70
CA ASP A 17 -17.39 -24.04 -22.93
C ASP A 17 -18.34 -23.18 -22.09
N LEU A 18 -19.63 -23.51 -22.32
CA LEU A 18 -20.81 -22.89 -21.78
C LEU A 18 -20.98 -23.19 -20.27
N LEU A 19 -21.50 -22.19 -19.58
CA LEU A 19 -22.12 -22.26 -18.25
C LEU A 19 -23.30 -23.24 -18.20
N PRO A 20 -23.60 -23.85 -17.07
CA PRO A 20 -24.97 -24.11 -16.70
C PRO A 20 -25.46 -23.17 -15.60
N GLU A 21 -26.58 -22.56 -15.88
CA GLU A 21 -27.49 -21.92 -14.92
C GLU A 21 -28.18 -22.98 -14.05
N GLY A 22 -28.58 -22.56 -12.87
CA GLY A 22 -29.57 -23.21 -12.01
C GLY A 22 -29.09 -23.13 -10.55
N GLU A 23 -29.81 -22.77 -9.58
CA GLU A 23 -31.23 -22.38 -9.38
C GLU A 23 -31.35 -21.77 -8.00
N LYS A 24 -32.33 -20.91 -7.85
CA LYS A 24 -32.86 -20.30 -6.63
C LYS A 24 -33.22 -21.30 -5.54
N GLN A 25 -33.20 -20.83 -4.29
CA GLN A 25 -34.28 -20.78 -3.28
C GLN A 25 -33.68 -20.39 -1.94
N GLU A 26 -34.14 -19.31 -1.38
CA GLU A 26 -35.29 -18.92 -0.56
C GLU A 26 -35.11 -19.18 0.93
N ASP A 27 -35.25 -18.06 1.64
CA ASP A 27 -35.92 -17.82 2.92
C ASP A 27 -35.68 -18.73 4.14
N ASN A 28 -35.22 -18.07 5.22
CA ASN A 28 -35.98 -18.04 6.51
C ASN A 28 -35.26 -17.08 7.49
N LYS A 29 -35.83 -15.90 7.76
CA LYS A 29 -36.78 -15.52 8.80
C LYS A 29 -36.28 -15.65 10.25
N GLU A 30 -36.10 -14.46 10.83
CA GLU A 30 -36.39 -14.04 12.19
C GLU A 30 -36.00 -14.97 13.38
N ASN A 31 -35.19 -14.43 14.30
CA ASN A 31 -35.64 -14.39 15.68
C ASN A 31 -35.04 -13.22 16.47
N VAL A 32 -35.96 -12.39 16.98
CA VAL A 32 -35.84 -11.34 17.96
C VAL A 32 -35.82 -11.97 19.36
N SER A 33 -34.93 -11.49 20.22
CA SER A 33 -35.14 -11.39 21.68
C SER A 33 -33.93 -10.67 22.29
N ASP A 34 -33.96 -9.45 22.62
CA ASP A 34 -34.48 -8.69 23.77
C ASP A 34 -34.10 -9.30 25.13
N ASN A 35 -33.38 -8.55 25.89
CA ASN A 35 -33.33 -8.29 27.32
C ASN A 35 -31.88 -7.97 27.75
N GLY A 36 -31.49 -6.84 28.29
CA GLY A 36 -32.17 -6.00 29.24
C GLY A 36 -31.24 -5.82 30.43
N ASN A 37 -30.96 -4.55 30.75
CA ASN A 37 -30.69 -4.02 32.11
C ASN A 37 -29.32 -4.39 32.73
N GLY A 38 -28.55 -3.44 33.17
CA GLY A 38 -28.69 -2.32 34.04
C GLY A 38 -27.37 -2.02 34.72
N SER A 39 -27.16 -0.82 34.85
CA SER A 39 -26.96 0.02 36.04
C SER A 39 -25.54 0.30 36.50
N THR A 40 -25.27 1.59 36.42
CA THR A 40 -24.70 2.55 37.39
C THR A 40 -23.32 2.32 37.99
N GLY A 41 -22.51 3.35 37.84
CA GLY A 41 -21.34 3.64 38.66
C GLY A 41 -20.64 4.92 38.26
N ASN A 42 -21.25 6.02 38.65
CA ASN A 42 -20.75 7.39 38.65
C ASN A 42 -19.47 7.51 39.51
N THR A 43 -18.46 8.23 39.04
CA THR A 43 -17.79 9.19 39.93
C THR A 43 -17.02 10.23 39.11
N ASP A 44 -17.43 11.43 39.29
CA ASP A 44 -16.82 12.69 38.90
C ASP A 44 -15.35 12.82 39.38
N ASN A 45 -14.50 13.43 38.59
CA ASN A 45 -13.84 14.63 39.12
C ASN A 45 -13.34 15.56 38.00
N SER A 46 -13.74 16.73 38.16
CA SER A 46 -13.60 18.03 37.56
C SER A 46 -12.15 18.54 37.50
N THR A 47 -11.93 19.39 36.52
CA THR A 47 -11.35 20.73 36.62
C THR A 47 -10.11 20.95 35.75
N GLY A 48 -10.26 21.93 34.90
CA GLY A 48 -9.18 22.79 34.48
C GLY A 48 -9.20 23.10 32.98
N GLY A 49 -9.94 24.10 32.57
CA GLY A 49 -9.83 24.72 31.27
C GLY A 49 -8.49 25.43 31.10
N ASP A 50 -7.99 25.47 29.89
CA ASP A 50 -7.41 26.72 29.39
C ASP A 50 -7.56 26.79 27.85
N THR A 51 -8.05 27.90 27.45
CA THR A 51 -8.21 28.43 26.11
C THR A 51 -6.83 28.80 25.57
N GLY A 52 -6.42 28.19 24.45
CA GLY A 52 -5.16 28.56 23.80
C GLY A 52 -5.18 28.28 22.29
N SER A 53 -5.64 29.28 21.56
CA SER A 53 -5.16 29.72 20.24
C SER A 53 -4.69 28.66 19.25
N SER A 54 -5.47 28.52 18.20
CA SER A 54 -5.09 27.91 16.95
C SER A 54 -3.88 28.64 16.36
N ASP A 55 -2.72 28.01 16.44
CA ASP A 55 -1.61 28.27 15.55
C ASP A 55 -1.39 27.00 14.73
N GLY A 56 -1.33 27.16 13.41
CA GLY A 56 -1.25 26.05 12.45
C GLY A 56 0.07 25.31 12.61
N THR A 57 0.10 24.42 13.57
CA THR A 57 1.15 23.41 13.67
C THR A 57 0.86 22.37 12.59
N GLN A 58 1.73 22.29 11.60
CA GLN A 58 1.85 21.08 10.81
C GLN A 58 2.10 19.97 11.83
N ASP A 59 1.05 19.18 12.11
CA ASP A 59 1.19 17.95 12.88
C ASP A 59 2.15 17.05 12.09
N ASN A 60 3.42 17.09 12.49
CA ASN A 60 4.37 16.08 12.12
C ASN A 60 3.89 14.81 12.83
N PRO A 61 3.28 13.83 12.11
CA PRO A 61 2.69 12.67 12.76
C PRO A 61 3.82 11.94 13.49
N SER A 62 3.65 11.75 14.78
CA SER A 62 4.59 10.98 15.59
C SER A 62 4.74 9.58 14.97
N ASP A 63 5.94 9.05 14.98
CA ASP A 63 6.30 7.73 14.42
C ASP A 63 5.37 6.60 14.95
N ASP A 64 4.87 6.74 16.17
CA ASP A 64 3.94 5.81 16.83
C ASP A 64 2.55 5.67 16.15
N SER A 65 2.21 6.53 15.19
CA SER A 65 0.92 6.47 14.48
C SER A 65 0.95 5.63 13.21
N TYR A 66 2.12 5.12 12.84
CA TYR A 66 2.32 4.29 11.65
C TYR A 66 2.77 2.89 12.02
N MET A 67 2.27 1.90 11.30
CA MET A 67 2.76 0.52 11.42
C MET A 67 4.10 0.34 10.71
N THR A 68 4.82 -0.71 11.07
CA THR A 68 6.02 -1.13 10.34
C THR A 68 5.65 -1.77 9.00
N VAL A 69 6.62 -1.93 8.10
CA VAL A 69 6.42 -2.63 6.82
C VAL A 69 6.02 -4.09 7.04
N GLY A 70 6.63 -4.78 8.01
CA GLY A 70 6.24 -6.14 8.38
C GLY A 70 4.78 -6.24 8.83
N MET A 71 4.33 -5.35 9.72
CA MET A 71 2.92 -5.30 10.15
C MET A 71 1.98 -4.99 8.98
N PHE A 72 2.38 -4.11 8.06
CA PHE A 72 1.61 -3.82 6.87
C PHE A 72 1.47 -5.05 5.95
N LEU A 73 2.53 -5.85 5.80
CA LEU A 73 2.50 -7.07 5.00
C LEU A 73 1.48 -8.08 5.58
N ASP A 74 1.35 -8.17 6.90
CA ASP A 74 0.43 -9.08 7.60
C ASP A 74 -1.00 -8.54 7.71
N ALA A 75 -1.23 -7.24 7.51
CA ALA A 75 -2.55 -6.61 7.62
C ALA A 75 -3.52 -7.07 6.53
N ALA A 76 -4.83 -6.85 6.74
CA ALA A 76 -5.87 -7.17 5.75
C ALA A 76 -5.77 -6.32 4.48
N GLU A 77 -6.27 -6.86 3.37
CA GLU A 77 -6.34 -6.15 2.08
C GLU A 77 -7.41 -5.05 2.11
N GLU A 78 -7.22 -4.03 1.25
CA GLU A 78 -8.16 -2.90 1.07
C GLU A 78 -8.38 -2.00 2.29
N GLU A 79 -7.73 -2.26 3.41
CA GLU A 79 -7.74 -1.32 4.53
C GLU A 79 -6.93 -0.07 4.21
N ASP A 80 -7.39 1.09 4.71
CA ASP A 80 -6.66 2.35 4.65
C ASP A 80 -5.68 2.39 5.83
N LEU A 81 -4.44 2.08 5.53
CA LEU A 81 -3.38 1.87 6.52
C LEU A 81 -2.33 2.97 6.44
N GLY A 82 -1.76 3.31 7.59
CA GLY A 82 -0.56 4.14 7.68
C GLY A 82 0.67 3.28 7.93
N VAL A 83 1.67 3.36 7.07
CA VAL A 83 2.93 2.62 7.18
C VAL A 83 4.12 3.57 7.12
N ALA A 84 5.15 3.32 7.93
CA ALA A 84 6.42 4.03 7.86
C ALA A 84 7.57 3.04 7.66
N GLY A 85 8.49 3.39 6.77
CA GLY A 85 9.66 2.57 6.46
C GLY A 85 10.76 3.38 5.80
N TYR A 86 11.91 2.76 5.62
CA TYR A 86 13.02 3.36 4.87
C TYR A 86 12.80 3.20 3.37
N ILE A 87 13.09 4.25 2.62
CA ILE A 87 13.14 4.20 1.16
C ILE A 87 14.41 3.42 0.79
N VAL A 88 14.24 2.19 0.28
CA VAL A 88 15.38 1.31 -0.03
C VAL A 88 15.67 1.22 -1.51
N GLY A 89 14.76 1.66 -2.38
CA GLY A 89 14.96 1.61 -3.82
C GLY A 89 13.71 1.91 -4.63
N THR A 90 13.73 1.48 -5.88
CA THR A 90 12.65 1.65 -6.85
C THR A 90 12.24 0.32 -7.48
N ALA A 91 11.07 0.29 -8.13
CA ALA A 91 10.66 -0.83 -8.97
C ALA A 91 9.88 -0.37 -10.20
N TYR A 92 9.91 -1.16 -11.28
CA TYR A 92 9.26 -0.88 -12.53
C TYR A 92 8.58 -2.11 -13.12
N LYS A 93 7.30 -2.00 -13.49
CA LYS A 93 6.44 -3.05 -14.08
C LYS A 93 6.26 -4.31 -13.22
N ASN A 94 7.25 -4.70 -12.48
CA ASN A 94 7.24 -5.91 -11.64
C ASN A 94 8.24 -5.73 -10.50
N ILE A 95 7.92 -6.27 -9.32
CA ILE A 95 8.83 -6.23 -8.17
C ILE A 95 10.18 -6.92 -8.46
N LYS A 96 10.21 -7.89 -9.37
CA LYS A 96 11.45 -8.54 -9.81
C LYS A 96 12.43 -7.60 -10.52
N ASN A 97 11.94 -6.44 -10.97
CA ASN A 97 12.76 -5.36 -11.52
C ASN A 97 13.03 -4.28 -10.45
N ALA A 98 13.17 -4.71 -9.20
CA ALA A 98 13.59 -3.83 -8.12
C ALA A 98 15.05 -3.42 -8.32
N ASP A 99 15.31 -2.14 -8.05
CA ASP A 99 16.64 -1.55 -8.07
C ASP A 99 16.89 -0.93 -6.70
N PHE A 100 17.95 -1.39 -6.04
CA PHE A 100 18.33 -1.00 -4.68
C PHE A 100 19.58 -0.11 -4.65
N GLU A 101 20.18 0.18 -5.81
CA GLU A 101 21.41 0.94 -5.90
C GLU A 101 21.29 2.11 -6.90
N ALA A 102 21.82 3.27 -6.53
CA ALA A 102 21.90 4.40 -7.45
C ALA A 102 23.02 4.17 -8.52
N PRO A 103 22.86 4.69 -9.75
CA PRO A 103 21.79 5.58 -10.20
C PRO A 103 20.50 4.86 -10.57
N PHE A 104 19.36 5.37 -10.11
CA PHE A 104 18.06 4.78 -10.40
C PHE A 104 17.57 5.15 -11.81
N GLU A 105 17.02 4.17 -12.54
CA GLU A 105 16.49 4.39 -13.90
C GLU A 105 14.99 4.65 -13.93
N TYR A 106 14.26 4.25 -12.89
CA TYR A 106 12.80 4.25 -12.89
C TYR A 106 12.23 5.02 -11.71
N SER A 107 11.11 5.72 -11.95
CA SER A 107 10.42 6.53 -10.96
C SER A 107 8.94 6.16 -10.79
N THR A 108 8.56 4.91 -11.09
CA THR A 108 7.14 4.51 -11.06
C THR A 108 6.67 4.02 -9.70
N ALA A 109 7.59 3.50 -8.90
CA ALA A 109 7.31 3.07 -7.54
C ALA A 109 8.56 3.19 -6.66
N LEU A 110 8.36 3.57 -5.39
CA LEU A 110 9.34 3.43 -4.34
C LEU A 110 9.20 2.06 -3.67
N LEU A 111 10.29 1.59 -3.09
CA LEU A 111 10.32 0.43 -2.21
C LEU A 111 10.55 0.91 -0.78
N LEU A 112 9.68 0.47 0.14
CA LEU A 112 9.86 0.71 1.58
C LEU A 112 10.13 -0.60 2.31
N ALA A 113 11.01 -0.54 3.31
CA ALA A 113 11.36 -1.63 4.21
C ALA A 113 11.52 -1.15 5.65
N ASP A 114 11.50 -2.09 6.61
CA ASP A 114 11.80 -1.80 8.01
C ASP A 114 13.29 -1.59 8.26
N ASP A 115 14.16 -2.28 7.50
CA ASP A 115 15.61 -2.09 7.53
C ASP A 115 16.05 -1.27 6.32
N ARG A 116 16.91 -0.28 6.56
CA ARG A 116 17.47 0.58 5.50
C ARG A 116 18.34 -0.13 4.49
N ASN A 117 18.85 -1.31 4.83
CA ASN A 117 19.71 -2.13 3.96
C ASN A 117 18.96 -3.37 3.42
N GLU A 118 17.63 -3.40 3.54
CA GLU A 118 16.83 -4.52 3.06
C GLU A 118 16.84 -4.58 1.52
N THR A 119 17.06 -5.78 0.99
CA THR A 119 17.03 -6.07 -0.45
C THR A 119 16.14 -7.27 -0.80
N SER A 120 15.55 -7.92 0.21
CA SER A 120 14.65 -9.07 0.00
C SER A 120 13.29 -8.61 -0.47
N LEU A 121 12.84 -9.12 -1.62
CA LEU A 121 11.59 -8.71 -2.28
C LEU A 121 10.33 -9.05 -1.49
N ASP A 122 10.40 -9.99 -0.57
CA ASP A 122 9.33 -10.42 0.32
C ASP A 122 9.19 -9.55 1.58
N ARG A 123 10.18 -8.70 1.85
CA ARG A 123 10.22 -7.78 3.01
C ARG A 123 10.07 -6.32 2.64
N VAL A 124 9.78 -6.05 1.38
CA VAL A 124 9.54 -4.69 0.89
C VAL A 124 8.10 -4.53 0.42
N ILE A 125 7.58 -3.32 0.52
CA ILE A 125 6.31 -2.92 -0.08
C ILE A 125 6.55 -1.89 -1.16
N THR A 126 5.60 -1.81 -2.12
CA THR A 126 5.66 -0.83 -3.21
C THR A 126 4.73 0.35 -2.94
N ILE A 127 5.23 1.56 -3.19
CA ILE A 127 4.45 2.80 -3.11
C ILE A 127 4.39 3.42 -4.51
N GLU A 128 3.18 3.54 -5.07
CA GLU A 128 3.00 4.12 -6.40
C GLU A 128 3.41 5.59 -6.44
N LEU A 129 4.28 5.94 -7.36
CA LEU A 129 4.56 7.32 -7.76
C LEU A 129 3.76 7.66 -9.01
N LYS A 130 2.51 8.09 -8.81
CA LYS A 130 1.61 8.43 -9.93
C LYS A 130 2.21 9.56 -10.78
N SER A 131 2.18 9.37 -12.10
CA SER A 131 2.67 10.40 -13.04
C SER A 131 1.97 11.74 -12.84
N GLY A 132 2.75 12.84 -12.77
CA GLY A 132 2.24 14.19 -12.55
C GLY A 132 1.76 14.49 -11.12
N SER A 133 1.93 13.58 -10.17
CA SER A 133 1.59 13.86 -8.77
C SER A 133 2.70 14.66 -8.08
N LYS A 134 2.30 15.42 -7.04
CA LYS A 134 3.24 16.10 -6.15
C LYS A 134 4.21 15.10 -5.50
N MET A 135 3.69 13.97 -5.01
CA MET A 135 4.48 12.92 -4.40
C MET A 135 5.60 12.42 -5.31
N ARG A 136 5.31 12.21 -6.61
CA ARG A 136 6.34 11.80 -7.57
C ARG A 136 7.40 12.89 -7.77
N ASN A 137 6.99 14.16 -7.89
CA ASN A 137 7.94 15.25 -8.10
C ASN A 137 8.90 15.43 -6.91
N GLU A 138 8.45 15.09 -5.71
CA GLU A 138 9.22 15.25 -4.47
C GLU A 138 10.01 14.00 -4.06
N LEU A 139 9.58 12.81 -4.49
CA LEU A 139 10.13 11.54 -4.02
C LEU A 139 10.77 10.67 -5.12
N ASP A 140 10.88 11.19 -6.34
CA ASP A 140 11.48 10.48 -7.48
C ASP A 140 12.99 10.30 -7.27
N LEU A 141 13.44 9.07 -7.00
CA LEU A 141 14.86 8.77 -6.77
C LEU A 141 15.73 8.98 -8.01
N THR A 142 15.16 9.08 -9.20
CA THR A 142 15.93 9.44 -10.42
C THR A 142 16.37 10.89 -10.39
N VAL A 143 15.66 11.74 -9.63
CA VAL A 143 15.94 13.17 -9.46
C VAL A 143 16.52 13.46 -8.08
N HIS A 144 16.05 12.74 -7.06
CA HIS A 144 16.36 12.91 -5.64
C HIS A 144 16.98 11.64 -5.03
N PRO A 145 18.15 11.18 -5.53
CA PRO A 145 18.79 9.96 -5.01
C PRO A 145 19.18 10.07 -3.53
N GLU A 146 19.33 11.29 -3.00
CA GLU A 146 19.62 11.56 -1.59
C GLU A 146 18.49 11.16 -0.63
N LEU A 147 17.29 10.88 -1.16
CA LEU A 147 16.17 10.38 -0.38
C LEU A 147 16.26 8.88 -0.08
N GLN A 148 17.15 8.16 -0.77
CA GLN A 148 17.44 6.78 -0.40
C GLN A 148 17.89 6.71 1.06
N TYR A 149 17.37 5.73 1.78
CA TYR A 149 17.60 5.52 3.22
C TYR A 149 16.94 6.55 4.16
N ARG A 150 16.17 7.52 3.63
CA ARG A 150 15.30 8.36 4.46
C ARG A 150 14.04 7.58 4.85
N ARG A 151 13.47 7.92 6.02
CA ARG A 151 12.19 7.34 6.44
C ARG A 151 11.03 8.09 5.79
N LEU A 152 10.08 7.35 5.29
CA LEU A 152 8.85 7.85 4.67
C LEU A 152 7.65 7.21 5.34
N ALA A 153 6.73 8.05 5.82
CA ALA A 153 5.41 7.65 6.24
C ALA A 153 4.42 7.85 5.09
N VAL A 154 3.59 6.86 4.84
CA VAL A 154 2.58 6.88 3.78
C VAL A 154 1.27 6.31 4.30
N ARG A 155 0.15 6.91 3.93
CA ARG A 155 -1.19 6.40 4.20
C ARG A 155 -1.92 6.09 2.90
N GLY A 156 -2.66 4.99 2.88
CA GLY A 156 -3.48 4.60 1.74
C GLY A 156 -3.93 3.15 1.81
N LYS A 157 -4.67 2.72 0.81
CA LYS A 157 -5.19 1.35 0.75
C LYS A 157 -4.11 0.33 0.42
N LYS A 158 -4.07 -0.75 1.21
CA LYS A 158 -3.27 -1.93 0.93
C LYS A 158 -3.82 -2.67 -0.27
N VAL A 159 -3.07 -2.73 -1.34
CA VAL A 159 -3.45 -3.41 -2.60
C VAL A 159 -2.25 -4.14 -3.21
N LYS A 160 -2.53 -5.06 -4.13
CA LYS A 160 -1.48 -5.62 -4.99
C LYS A 160 -1.03 -4.59 -6.02
N TYR A 161 0.26 -4.23 -6.00
CA TYR A 161 0.87 -3.35 -6.98
C TYR A 161 2.25 -3.89 -7.37
N LEU A 162 2.55 -3.95 -8.67
CA LEU A 162 3.77 -4.58 -9.22
C LEU A 162 4.00 -6.03 -8.76
N TYR A 163 2.92 -6.80 -8.56
CA TYR A 163 2.89 -8.20 -8.12
C TYR A 163 3.34 -8.44 -6.67
N THR A 164 3.43 -7.40 -5.85
CA THR A 164 3.62 -7.48 -4.40
C THR A 164 2.59 -6.62 -3.67
N TRP A 165 2.65 -6.59 -2.34
CA TRP A 165 1.82 -5.69 -1.54
C TRP A 165 2.36 -4.27 -1.58
N GLY A 166 1.46 -3.30 -1.51
CA GLY A 166 1.85 -1.91 -1.51
C GLY A 166 0.67 -0.96 -1.38
N ILE A 167 0.93 0.32 -1.59
CA ILE A 167 -0.07 1.39 -1.61
C ILE A 167 -0.11 1.99 -3.02
N LYS A 168 -1.31 2.04 -3.58
CA LYS A 168 -1.59 2.71 -4.85
C LYS A 168 -2.52 3.88 -4.62
N GLY A 169 -2.12 5.07 -5.10
CA GLY A 169 -2.89 6.27 -4.85
C GLY A 169 -2.87 6.70 -3.39
N ALA A 170 -1.68 6.92 -2.82
CA ALA A 170 -1.51 7.38 -1.45
C ALA A 170 -2.37 8.61 -1.15
N SER A 171 -3.06 8.62 -0.01
CA SER A 171 -3.88 9.73 0.47
C SER A 171 -3.04 10.80 1.16
N SER A 172 -1.97 10.42 1.83
CA SER A 172 -0.99 11.33 2.43
C SER A 172 0.39 10.69 2.53
N TYR A 173 1.41 11.52 2.65
CA TYR A 173 2.79 11.10 2.89
C TYR A 173 3.57 12.20 3.60
N SER A 174 4.62 11.80 4.32
CA SER A 174 5.57 12.69 5.01
C SER A 174 6.94 12.03 5.13
N LEU A 175 8.00 12.78 4.86
CA LEU A 175 9.34 12.36 5.24
C LEU A 175 9.50 12.53 6.74
N LEU A 176 9.98 11.49 7.41
CA LEU A 176 10.29 11.50 8.84
C LEU A 176 11.78 11.83 9.04
N GLU A 177 12.09 12.51 10.13
CA GLU A 177 13.47 12.85 10.51
C GLU A 177 14.21 11.69 11.14
#